data_24ca126ed809edebb80e8009b02056e7
#
_entry.id   24ca126ed809edebb80e8009b02056e7
#
_cell.length_a   1.000
_cell.length_b   1.000
_cell.length_c   1.000
_cell.angle_alpha   90.00
_cell.angle_beta   90.00
_cell.angle_gamma   90.00
#
_symmetry.space_group_name_H-M   'P 1'
#
loop_
_entity.id
_entity.type
_entity.pdbx_description
1 polymer ?
#
loop_
_entity_poly.entity_id
_entity_poly.type
_entity_poly.pdbx_seq_one_letter_code
_entity_poly.pdbx_strand_id
1 'polypeptide(L)'
;TLADAMPQMVWSTLPDGFHDYYNARWYEFTGVPVGSTDGEAWNGMFHPDDQERAWKAWRNSLATGEPYEIEYRLRHRSGAYRWALGLALPMRDPAGTIVRWIGTCTDIHAARLAAEERELVAQELSHRIKNIFAVLTGIISLSARGRPEIKTFADELRQRIYALGEAHDFVRPHSLGSAPQGSQSSLRDLIARLMRPYQSDAFVRVEFTGDDAVIDEAAATPLALLFHELATNAAKYGALSVATGKVVLHGRQDEQNRYHLTWKEVGGPVTPDSRVSGFGSRVIELSVQGQLRGELERVWDADGLRVEVDLPGDSLTRSAKLSGAH
;
A
#
# COMPACT_ATOMS: atom_id res chain seq x y z
N THR A 1 -16.95 -13.35 38.80
CA THR A 1 -15.61 -12.74 38.89
C THR A 1 -15.50 -11.54 37.95
N LEU A 2 -14.46 -10.69 38.12
CA LEU A 2 -14.22 -9.56 37.24
C LEU A 2 -14.00 -10.04 35.78
N ALA A 3 -13.40 -11.19 35.60
CA ALA A 3 -13.17 -11.79 34.28
C ALA A 3 -14.46 -12.24 33.57
N ASP A 4 -15.51 -12.61 34.32
CA ASP A 4 -16.81 -12.98 33.72
C ASP A 4 -17.60 -11.75 33.22
N ALA A 5 -17.29 -10.56 33.73
CA ALA A 5 -17.85 -9.30 33.23
C ALA A 5 -17.18 -8.79 31.95
N MET A 6 -16.02 -9.35 31.56
CA MET A 6 -15.34 -8.96 30.35
C MET A 6 -16.02 -9.54 29.10
N PRO A 7 -16.13 -8.79 28.00
CA PRO A 7 -16.77 -9.26 26.77
C PRO A 7 -15.93 -10.26 25.98
N GLN A 8 -14.70 -10.52 26.40
CA GLN A 8 -13.75 -11.45 25.76
C GLN A 8 -13.68 -12.79 26.51
N MET A 9 -13.32 -13.83 25.80
CA MET A 9 -12.92 -15.10 26.40
C MET A 9 -11.59 -14.88 27.12
N VAL A 10 -11.54 -15.15 28.42
CA VAL A 10 -10.35 -15.00 29.28
C VAL A 10 -9.98 -16.36 29.82
N TRP A 11 -8.68 -16.64 29.85
CA TRP A 11 -8.11 -17.85 30.41
C TRP A 11 -6.84 -17.58 31.18
N SER A 12 -6.47 -18.49 32.05
CA SER A 12 -5.18 -18.44 32.69
C SER A 12 -4.55 -19.83 32.83
N THR A 13 -3.22 -19.82 32.99
CA THR A 13 -2.45 -21.04 33.24
C THR A 13 -1.50 -20.86 34.42
N LEU A 14 -1.08 -21.98 34.99
CA LEU A 14 0.10 -22.05 35.84
C LEU A 14 1.37 -21.72 35.03
N PRO A 15 2.55 -21.53 35.70
CA PRO A 15 3.79 -21.20 34.99
C PRO A 15 4.24 -22.25 33.98
N ASP A 16 3.88 -23.52 34.18
CA ASP A 16 4.18 -24.65 33.31
C ASP A 16 3.26 -24.75 32.08
N GLY A 17 2.23 -23.88 31.99
CA GLY A 17 1.28 -23.87 30.90
C GLY A 17 0.01 -24.69 31.14
N PHE A 18 -0.17 -25.29 32.33
CA PHE A 18 -1.40 -26.00 32.69
C PHE A 18 -2.56 -25.00 32.81
N HIS A 19 -3.57 -25.13 31.94
CA HIS A 19 -4.77 -24.27 31.96
C HIS A 19 -5.66 -24.64 33.14
N ASP A 20 -5.87 -23.68 34.04
CA ASP A 20 -6.60 -23.86 35.29
C ASP A 20 -7.82 -22.97 35.42
N TYR A 21 -8.06 -22.08 34.46
CA TYR A 21 -9.21 -21.18 34.49
C TYR A 21 -9.64 -20.73 33.10
N TYR A 22 -10.95 -20.72 32.91
CA TYR A 22 -11.64 -20.08 31.80
C TYR A 22 -12.85 -19.31 32.33
N ASN A 23 -13.13 -18.12 31.77
CA ASN A 23 -14.32 -17.35 32.13
C ASN A 23 -15.58 -17.87 31.44
N ALA A 24 -16.76 -17.34 31.86
CA ALA A 24 -18.06 -17.75 31.31
C ALA A 24 -18.12 -17.60 29.77
N ARG A 25 -17.45 -16.58 29.20
CA ARG A 25 -17.45 -16.34 27.74
C ARG A 25 -16.80 -17.45 26.91
N TRP A 26 -15.78 -18.11 27.46
CA TRP A 26 -15.18 -19.30 26.81
C TRP A 26 -16.22 -20.40 26.64
N TYR A 27 -16.96 -20.73 27.70
CA TYR A 27 -17.97 -21.80 27.66
C TYR A 27 -19.20 -21.40 26.82
N GLU A 28 -19.60 -20.14 26.83
CA GLU A 28 -20.67 -19.64 25.98
C GLU A 28 -20.30 -19.74 24.48
N PHE A 29 -19.04 -19.46 24.14
CA PHE A 29 -18.55 -19.51 22.78
C PHE A 29 -18.38 -20.95 22.29
N THR A 30 -17.71 -21.78 23.08
CA THR A 30 -17.34 -23.15 22.70
C THR A 30 -18.47 -24.16 22.90
N GLY A 31 -19.37 -23.92 23.85
CA GLY A 31 -20.48 -24.79 24.21
C GLY A 31 -20.04 -26.05 24.96
N VAL A 32 -18.80 -26.11 25.46
CA VAL A 32 -18.29 -27.27 26.19
C VAL A 32 -18.60 -27.17 27.67
N PRO A 33 -18.67 -28.30 28.42
CA PRO A 33 -18.87 -28.28 29.86
C PRO A 33 -17.75 -27.55 30.61
N VAL A 34 -18.08 -26.92 31.72
CA VAL A 34 -17.10 -26.25 32.60
C VAL A 34 -16.04 -27.26 33.04
N GLY A 35 -14.75 -26.87 32.96
CA GLY A 35 -13.61 -27.70 33.34
C GLY A 35 -13.19 -28.74 32.30
N SER A 36 -13.93 -28.91 31.20
CA SER A 36 -13.60 -29.91 30.18
C SER A 36 -12.41 -29.56 29.28
N THR A 37 -11.95 -28.31 29.36
CA THR A 37 -10.79 -27.80 28.59
C THR A 37 -9.60 -27.46 29.47
N ASP A 38 -9.61 -27.89 30.75
CA ASP A 38 -8.49 -27.70 31.66
C ASP A 38 -7.25 -28.57 31.25
N GLY A 39 -6.09 -28.15 31.71
CA GLY A 39 -4.83 -28.78 31.37
C GLY A 39 -4.49 -28.61 29.88
N GLU A 40 -4.31 -29.70 29.16
CA GLU A 40 -3.99 -29.74 27.73
C GLU A 40 -5.22 -29.95 26.83
N ALA A 41 -6.41 -30.19 27.42
CA ALA A 41 -7.61 -30.53 26.66
C ALA A 41 -8.11 -29.38 25.75
N TRP A 42 -7.69 -28.13 26.01
CA TRP A 42 -7.96 -26.99 25.15
C TRP A 42 -7.50 -27.18 23.71
N ASN A 43 -6.42 -27.94 23.48
CA ASN A 43 -5.88 -28.16 22.15
C ASN A 43 -6.88 -28.88 21.22
N GLY A 44 -7.76 -29.73 21.77
CA GLY A 44 -8.85 -30.37 21.02
C GLY A 44 -9.92 -29.41 20.51
N MET A 45 -9.90 -28.15 20.96
CA MET A 45 -10.82 -27.12 20.50
C MET A 45 -10.32 -26.40 19.24
N PHE A 46 -9.06 -26.56 18.90
CA PHE A 46 -8.47 -25.95 17.71
C PHE A 46 -8.68 -26.83 16.46
N HIS A 47 -8.72 -26.17 15.30
CA HIS A 47 -8.75 -26.91 14.05
C HIS A 47 -7.50 -27.80 13.93
N PRO A 48 -7.63 -29.04 13.45
CA PRO A 48 -6.50 -29.98 13.37
C PRO A 48 -5.23 -29.40 12.74
N ASP A 49 -5.38 -28.66 11.63
CA ASP A 49 -4.24 -28.03 10.93
C ASP A 49 -3.53 -26.94 11.74
N ASP A 50 -4.21 -26.34 12.74
CA ASP A 50 -3.68 -25.25 13.54
C ASP A 50 -3.03 -25.73 14.84
N GLN A 51 -3.29 -26.96 15.27
CA GLN A 51 -2.86 -27.51 16.55
C GLN A 51 -1.34 -27.49 16.73
N GLU A 52 -0.61 -28.02 15.76
CA GLU A 52 0.87 -28.08 15.84
C GLU A 52 1.49 -26.69 15.92
N ARG A 53 0.99 -25.76 15.10
CA ARG A 53 1.45 -24.37 15.10
C ARG A 53 1.15 -23.67 16.42
N ALA A 54 -0.02 -23.87 16.98
CA ALA A 54 -0.43 -23.33 18.27
C ALA A 54 0.43 -23.86 19.42
N TRP A 55 0.67 -25.17 19.46
CA TRP A 55 1.56 -25.78 20.44
C TRP A 55 3.00 -25.29 20.34
N LYS A 56 3.52 -25.14 19.12
CA LYS A 56 4.87 -24.63 18.91
C LYS A 56 5.00 -23.20 19.44
N ALA A 57 4.04 -22.33 19.14
CA ALA A 57 4.03 -20.96 19.63
C ALA A 57 3.91 -20.91 21.16
N TRP A 58 3.00 -21.71 21.74
CA TRP A 58 2.81 -21.75 23.19
C TRP A 58 4.06 -22.22 23.94
N ARG A 59 4.67 -23.33 23.50
CA ARG A 59 5.93 -23.83 24.08
C ARG A 59 7.08 -22.83 23.99
N ASN A 60 7.15 -22.06 22.89
CA ASN A 60 8.14 -21.00 22.77
C ASN A 60 7.92 -19.92 23.84
N SER A 61 6.68 -19.45 24.02
CA SER A 61 6.36 -18.46 25.06
C SER A 61 6.64 -18.97 26.47
N LEU A 62 6.31 -20.22 26.78
CA LEU A 62 6.63 -20.84 28.07
C LEU A 62 8.14 -20.89 28.32
N ALA A 63 8.95 -21.19 27.30
CA ALA A 63 10.40 -21.33 27.43
C ALA A 63 11.13 -19.99 27.51
N THR A 64 10.64 -18.96 26.81
CA THR A 64 11.32 -17.65 26.70
C THR A 64 10.73 -16.59 27.63
N GLY A 65 9.47 -16.75 28.04
CA GLY A 65 8.71 -15.72 28.75
C GLY A 65 8.26 -14.56 27.88
N GLU A 66 8.34 -14.70 26.55
CA GLU A 66 7.83 -13.75 25.59
C GLU A 66 6.30 -13.86 25.45
N PRO A 67 5.61 -12.75 25.09
CA PRO A 67 4.16 -12.79 24.84
C PRO A 67 3.75 -13.88 23.85
N TYR A 68 2.62 -14.51 24.11
CA TYR A 68 1.99 -15.43 23.16
C TYR A 68 1.00 -14.65 22.29
N GLU A 69 1.15 -14.79 20.97
CA GLU A 69 0.23 -14.21 20.00
C GLU A 69 0.07 -15.16 18.82
N ILE A 70 -1.19 -15.52 18.50
CA ILE A 70 -1.48 -16.39 17.38
C ILE A 70 -2.93 -16.25 16.93
N GLU A 71 -3.14 -16.29 15.62
CA GLU A 71 -4.46 -16.50 15.03
C GLU A 71 -4.65 -18.00 14.75
N TYR A 72 -5.80 -18.55 15.15
CA TYR A 72 -6.17 -19.94 14.93
C TYR A 72 -7.67 -20.10 14.77
N ARG A 73 -8.09 -21.24 14.23
CA ARG A 73 -9.51 -21.58 14.12
C ARG A 73 -9.95 -22.35 15.37
N LEU A 74 -10.87 -21.75 16.11
CA LEU A 74 -11.44 -22.28 17.36
C LEU A 74 -12.83 -22.84 17.08
N ARG A 75 -13.15 -24.00 17.64
CA ARG A 75 -14.46 -24.63 17.50
C ARG A 75 -15.52 -23.87 18.28
N HIS A 76 -16.51 -23.35 17.57
CA HIS A 76 -17.68 -22.67 18.14
C HIS A 76 -18.76 -23.70 18.50
N ARG A 77 -19.67 -23.35 19.42
CA ARG A 77 -20.81 -24.17 19.85
C ARG A 77 -21.73 -24.66 18.72
N SER A 78 -21.71 -23.98 17.57
CA SER A 78 -22.44 -24.42 16.37
C SER A 78 -21.80 -25.61 15.66
N GLY A 79 -20.61 -26.06 16.08
CA GLY A 79 -19.80 -27.06 15.41
C GLY A 79 -18.88 -26.51 14.34
N ALA A 80 -19.07 -25.27 13.89
CA ALA A 80 -18.19 -24.62 12.93
C ALA A 80 -16.92 -24.08 13.59
N TYR A 81 -15.83 -24.00 12.82
CA TYR A 81 -14.61 -23.34 13.25
C TYR A 81 -14.67 -21.85 12.93
N ARG A 82 -14.28 -21.02 13.88
CA ARG A 82 -14.21 -19.56 13.74
C ARG A 82 -12.81 -19.07 14.03
N TRP A 83 -12.37 -18.06 13.31
CA TRP A 83 -11.08 -17.44 13.57
C TRP A 83 -11.07 -16.71 14.90
N ALA A 84 -10.09 -16.99 15.71
CA ALA A 84 -9.84 -16.35 16.99
C ALA A 84 -8.39 -15.88 17.07
N LEU A 85 -8.18 -14.71 17.68
CA LEU A 85 -6.87 -14.22 18.07
C LEU A 85 -6.61 -14.59 19.53
N GLY A 86 -5.63 -15.43 19.78
CA GLY A 86 -5.13 -15.78 21.10
C GLY A 86 -3.96 -14.86 21.47
N LEU A 87 -4.08 -14.20 22.60
CA LEU A 87 -3.03 -13.37 23.20
C LEU A 87 -2.79 -13.82 24.64
N ALA A 88 -1.53 -13.89 25.10
CA ALA A 88 -1.25 -14.07 26.52
C ALA A 88 0.04 -13.35 26.93
N LEU A 89 0.03 -12.90 28.19
CA LEU A 89 1.15 -12.24 28.84
C LEU A 89 1.54 -13.00 30.12
N PRO A 90 2.85 -13.10 30.43
CA PRO A 90 3.30 -13.67 31.68
C PRO A 90 3.11 -12.67 32.82
N MET A 91 2.49 -13.12 33.91
CA MET A 91 2.46 -12.39 35.16
C MET A 91 3.68 -12.78 36.00
N ARG A 92 4.44 -11.79 36.45
CA ARG A 92 5.67 -12.00 37.20
C ARG A 92 5.55 -11.47 38.62
N ASP A 93 6.25 -12.12 39.52
CA ASP A 93 6.41 -11.62 40.89
C ASP A 93 7.47 -10.46 40.94
N PRO A 94 7.67 -9.81 42.09
CA PRO A 94 8.69 -8.78 42.25
C PRO A 94 10.13 -9.24 41.97
N ALA A 95 10.40 -10.55 42.03
CA ALA A 95 11.67 -11.15 41.71
C ALA A 95 11.88 -11.44 40.22
N GLY A 96 10.83 -11.17 39.37
CA GLY A 96 10.83 -11.41 37.94
C GLY A 96 10.44 -12.81 37.52
N THR A 97 10.11 -13.70 38.45
CA THR A 97 9.69 -15.08 38.19
C THR A 97 8.26 -15.12 37.64
N ILE A 98 8.01 -15.89 36.59
CA ILE A 98 6.66 -16.07 36.04
C ILE A 98 5.84 -16.90 37.06
N VAL A 99 4.77 -16.31 37.55
CA VAL A 99 3.85 -16.97 38.50
C VAL A 99 2.58 -17.46 37.84
N ARG A 100 2.22 -16.91 36.68
CA ARG A 100 1.01 -17.24 35.92
C ARG A 100 1.07 -16.68 34.51
N TRP A 101 0.30 -17.26 33.60
CA TRP A 101 -0.02 -16.63 32.33
C TRP A 101 -1.51 -16.23 32.32
N ILE A 102 -1.80 -15.05 31.77
CA ILE A 102 -3.16 -14.60 31.56
C ILE A 102 -3.33 -14.31 30.07
N GLY A 103 -4.37 -14.87 29.49
CA GLY A 103 -4.63 -14.73 28.08
C GLY A 103 -6.09 -14.44 27.74
N THR A 104 -6.29 -14.02 26.52
CA THR A 104 -7.60 -13.79 25.91
C THR A 104 -7.70 -14.51 24.57
N CYS A 105 -8.93 -14.92 24.22
CA CYS A 105 -9.27 -15.31 22.85
C CYS A 105 -10.34 -14.34 22.35
N THR A 106 -10.04 -13.63 21.28
CA THR A 106 -10.96 -12.69 20.63
C THR A 106 -11.51 -13.32 19.36
N ASP A 107 -12.83 -13.40 19.22
CA ASP A 107 -13.45 -13.83 17.96
C ASP A 107 -13.22 -12.74 16.90
N ILE A 108 -12.40 -13.05 15.91
CA ILE A 108 -12.06 -12.16 14.79
C ILE A 108 -12.69 -12.63 13.46
N HIS A 109 -13.57 -13.64 13.52
CA HIS A 109 -14.10 -14.29 12.31
C HIS A 109 -14.87 -13.33 11.41
N ALA A 110 -15.78 -12.55 12.00
CA ALA A 110 -16.57 -11.58 11.24
C ALA A 110 -15.69 -10.46 10.65
N ALA A 111 -14.70 -9.97 11.43
CA ALA A 111 -13.76 -8.95 10.95
C ALA A 111 -12.89 -9.48 9.81
N ARG A 112 -12.42 -10.74 9.92
CA ARG A 112 -11.63 -11.39 8.88
C ARG A 112 -12.41 -11.62 7.60
N LEU A 113 -13.63 -12.16 7.70
CA LEU A 113 -14.49 -12.34 6.52
C LEU A 113 -14.80 -11.01 5.83
N ALA A 114 -15.09 -9.96 6.59
CA ALA A 114 -15.31 -8.62 6.03
C ALA A 114 -14.04 -8.05 5.35
N ALA A 115 -12.85 -8.35 5.88
CA ALA A 115 -11.59 -7.95 5.25
C ALA A 115 -11.33 -8.74 3.96
N GLU A 116 -11.56 -10.06 3.95
CA GLU A 116 -11.44 -10.91 2.77
C GLU A 116 -12.43 -10.50 1.67
N GLU A 117 -13.68 -10.20 2.02
CA GLU A 117 -14.70 -9.71 1.08
C GLU A 117 -14.29 -8.36 0.45
N ARG A 118 -13.80 -7.42 1.27
CA ARG A 118 -13.30 -6.12 0.76
C ARG A 118 -12.13 -6.31 -0.19
N GLU A 119 -11.23 -7.23 0.11
CA GLU A 119 -10.09 -7.53 -0.76
C GLU A 119 -10.54 -8.12 -2.09
N LEU A 120 -11.48 -9.05 -2.09
CA LEU A 120 -12.05 -9.62 -3.33
C LEU A 120 -12.73 -8.55 -4.19
N VAL A 121 -13.52 -7.66 -3.57
CA VAL A 121 -14.17 -6.54 -4.29
C VAL A 121 -13.11 -5.58 -4.86
N ALA A 122 -12.05 -5.28 -4.10
CA ALA A 122 -10.98 -4.41 -4.58
C ALA A 122 -10.22 -5.02 -5.77
N GLN A 123 -9.96 -6.34 -5.74
CA GLN A 123 -9.34 -7.07 -6.85
C GLN A 123 -10.23 -7.06 -8.10
N GLU A 124 -11.52 -7.36 -7.96
CA GLU A 124 -12.46 -7.34 -9.06
C GLU A 124 -12.57 -5.94 -9.69
N LEU A 125 -12.61 -4.89 -8.86
CA LEU A 125 -12.60 -3.51 -9.35
C LEU A 125 -11.32 -3.18 -10.14
N SER A 126 -10.16 -3.61 -9.66
CA SER A 126 -8.88 -3.46 -10.37
C SER A 126 -8.90 -4.13 -11.74
N HIS A 127 -9.39 -5.36 -11.81
CA HIS A 127 -9.53 -6.06 -13.08
C HIS A 127 -10.48 -5.34 -14.05
N ARG A 128 -11.60 -4.80 -13.56
CA ARG A 128 -12.53 -4.02 -14.38
C ARG A 128 -11.91 -2.73 -14.91
N ILE A 129 -11.15 -2.02 -14.11
CA ILE A 129 -10.43 -0.79 -14.54
C ILE A 129 -9.43 -1.12 -15.65
N LYS A 130 -8.67 -2.21 -15.54
CA LYS A 130 -7.77 -2.67 -16.61
C LYS A 130 -8.52 -2.98 -17.91
N ASN A 131 -9.66 -3.65 -17.82
CA ASN A 131 -10.49 -3.94 -18.98
C ASN A 131 -10.99 -2.65 -19.64
N ILE A 132 -11.38 -1.65 -18.86
CA ILE A 132 -11.79 -0.33 -19.37
C ILE A 132 -10.63 0.32 -20.13
N PHE A 133 -9.41 0.34 -19.58
CA PHE A 133 -8.23 0.88 -20.26
C PHE A 133 -7.93 0.13 -21.56
N ALA A 134 -8.06 -1.20 -21.60
CA ALA A 134 -7.88 -2.00 -22.80
C ALA A 134 -8.93 -1.65 -23.88
N VAL A 135 -10.18 -1.50 -23.49
CA VAL A 135 -11.27 -1.10 -24.40
C VAL A 135 -11.04 0.31 -24.95
N LEU A 136 -10.69 1.28 -24.09
CA LEU A 136 -10.40 2.64 -24.52
C LEU A 136 -9.23 2.68 -25.53
N THR A 137 -8.16 1.95 -25.23
CA THR A 137 -7.00 1.82 -26.13
C THR A 137 -7.40 1.20 -27.47
N GLY A 138 -8.27 0.19 -27.45
CA GLY A 138 -8.85 -0.44 -28.65
C GLY A 138 -9.67 0.54 -29.48
N ILE A 139 -10.58 1.29 -28.85
CA ILE A 139 -11.42 2.31 -29.52
C ILE A 139 -10.54 3.38 -30.18
N ILE A 140 -9.53 3.91 -29.47
CA ILE A 140 -8.60 4.91 -30.01
C ILE A 140 -7.85 4.34 -31.22
N SER A 141 -7.35 3.11 -31.14
CA SER A 141 -6.62 2.45 -32.21
C SER A 141 -7.50 2.23 -33.46
N LEU A 142 -8.73 1.79 -33.25
CA LEU A 142 -9.69 1.60 -34.34
C LEU A 142 -10.09 2.94 -34.98
N SER A 143 -10.29 3.99 -34.19
CA SER A 143 -10.64 5.31 -34.66
C SER A 143 -9.55 5.95 -35.50
N ALA A 144 -8.27 5.66 -35.21
CA ALA A 144 -7.10 6.14 -35.93
C ALA A 144 -6.79 5.32 -37.19
N ARG A 145 -7.41 4.14 -37.36
CA ARG A 145 -7.15 3.25 -38.48
C ARG A 145 -7.58 3.89 -39.80
N GLY A 146 -6.64 3.99 -40.73
CA GLY A 146 -6.89 4.62 -42.01
C GLY A 146 -6.97 6.16 -42.00
N ARG A 147 -6.59 6.79 -40.87
CA ARG A 147 -6.60 8.25 -40.67
C ARG A 147 -5.23 8.75 -40.21
N PRO A 148 -4.28 8.96 -41.17
CA PRO A 148 -2.92 9.40 -40.82
C PRO A 148 -2.87 10.72 -40.05
N GLU A 149 -3.84 11.61 -40.30
CA GLU A 149 -3.93 12.96 -39.69
C GLU A 149 -4.12 12.93 -38.18
N ILE A 150 -4.74 11.87 -37.62
CA ILE A 150 -4.96 11.74 -36.16
C ILE A 150 -4.06 10.69 -35.51
N LYS A 151 -3.19 10.02 -36.27
CA LYS A 151 -2.36 8.92 -35.77
C LYS A 151 -1.49 9.35 -34.60
N THR A 152 -0.77 10.45 -34.72
CA THR A 152 0.11 10.98 -33.66
C THR A 152 -0.68 11.29 -32.39
N PHE A 153 -1.83 11.93 -32.52
CA PHE A 153 -2.71 12.22 -31.38
C PHE A 153 -3.24 10.96 -30.71
N ALA A 154 -3.63 9.96 -31.51
CA ALA A 154 -4.10 8.68 -31.00
C ALA A 154 -2.99 7.93 -30.23
N ASP A 155 -1.76 7.97 -30.76
CA ASP A 155 -0.60 7.36 -30.10
C ASP A 155 -0.30 8.06 -28.75
N GLU A 156 -0.38 9.38 -28.69
CA GLU A 156 -0.25 10.12 -27.44
C GLU A 156 -1.33 9.79 -26.41
N LEU A 157 -2.59 9.67 -26.82
CA LEU A 157 -3.68 9.24 -25.94
C LEU A 157 -3.47 7.85 -25.38
N ARG A 158 -3.01 6.90 -26.22
CA ARG A 158 -2.70 5.53 -25.76
C ARG A 158 -1.59 5.51 -24.71
N GLN A 159 -0.54 6.30 -24.91
CA GLN A 159 0.55 6.39 -23.95
C GLN A 159 0.10 6.97 -22.60
N ARG A 160 -0.82 7.97 -22.60
CA ARG A 160 -1.42 8.49 -21.36
C ARG A 160 -2.26 7.45 -20.64
N ILE A 161 -3.08 6.69 -21.38
CA ILE A 161 -3.87 5.59 -20.79
C ILE A 161 -2.93 4.52 -20.19
N TYR A 162 -1.82 4.22 -20.87
CA TYR A 162 -0.83 3.31 -20.32
C TYR A 162 -0.23 3.83 -19.00
N ALA A 163 0.15 5.12 -18.93
CA ALA A 163 0.68 5.73 -17.71
C ALA A 163 -0.35 5.69 -16.56
N LEU A 164 -1.64 5.90 -16.85
CA LEU A 164 -2.72 5.74 -15.87
C LEU A 164 -2.84 4.30 -15.38
N GLY A 165 -2.71 3.32 -16.26
CA GLY A 165 -2.71 1.90 -15.91
C GLY A 165 -1.55 1.53 -14.99
N GLU A 166 -0.34 2.03 -15.30
CA GLU A 166 0.85 1.82 -14.47
C GLU A 166 0.70 2.42 -13.06
N ALA A 167 0.12 3.63 -12.96
CA ALA A 167 -0.14 4.27 -11.68
C ALA A 167 -1.16 3.49 -10.84
N HIS A 168 -2.24 3.04 -11.46
CA HIS A 168 -3.27 2.24 -10.81
C HIS A 168 -2.69 0.91 -10.27
N ASP A 169 -1.89 0.22 -11.09
CA ASP A 169 -1.25 -1.05 -10.71
C ASP A 169 -0.15 -0.88 -9.66
N PHE A 170 0.44 0.31 -9.59
CA PHE A 170 1.48 0.62 -8.62
C PHE A 170 0.93 0.70 -7.19
N VAL A 171 -0.22 1.34 -7.01
CA VAL A 171 -0.80 1.57 -5.67
C VAL A 171 -1.62 0.37 -5.18
N ARG A 172 -2.10 -0.49 -6.08
CA ARG A 172 -2.88 -1.69 -5.76
C ARG A 172 -2.20 -2.96 -6.25
N PRO A 173 -1.18 -3.46 -5.54
CA PRO A 173 -0.57 -4.75 -5.87
C PRO A 173 -1.59 -5.89 -5.76
N HIS A 174 -1.60 -6.79 -6.75
CA HIS A 174 -2.65 -7.79 -7.00
C HIS A 174 -2.66 -9.03 -6.12
N SER A 175 -1.84 -9.15 -5.06
CA SER A 175 -1.85 -10.33 -4.19
C SER A 175 -1.35 -10.05 -2.79
N LEU A 176 -2.02 -10.64 -1.81
CA LEU A 176 -1.60 -10.73 -0.39
C LEU A 176 -0.19 -11.33 -0.18
N GLY A 177 0.44 -11.89 -1.21
CA GLY A 177 1.77 -12.48 -1.16
C GLY A 177 2.88 -11.68 -1.82
N SER A 178 2.59 -10.54 -2.47
CA SER A 178 3.53 -9.83 -3.35
C SER A 178 4.16 -8.59 -2.75
N ALA A 179 3.64 -8.08 -1.64
CA ALA A 179 4.26 -6.98 -0.90
C ALA A 179 4.44 -7.37 0.57
N PRO A 180 5.58 -7.02 1.21
CA PRO A 180 5.69 -7.11 2.66
C PRO A 180 4.57 -6.28 3.27
N GLN A 181 3.87 -6.81 4.29
CA GLN A 181 2.89 -6.06 5.07
C GLN A 181 3.55 -4.76 5.55
N GLY A 182 3.07 -3.60 5.06
CA GLY A 182 3.58 -2.29 5.46
C GLY A 182 4.41 -1.53 4.42
N SER A 183 4.61 -2.02 3.18
CA SER A 183 5.24 -1.20 2.14
C SER A 183 4.26 -0.13 1.65
N GLN A 184 4.44 1.06 2.18
CA GLN A 184 3.75 2.26 1.69
C GLN A 184 4.26 2.56 0.27
N SER A 185 3.36 2.88 -0.65
CA SER A 185 3.73 3.25 -2.01
C SER A 185 4.54 4.56 -2.00
N SER A 186 5.76 4.52 -2.54
CA SER A 186 6.68 5.65 -2.51
C SER A 186 6.66 6.40 -3.83
N LEU A 187 6.85 7.72 -3.76
CA LEU A 187 6.98 8.56 -4.95
C LEU A 187 8.20 8.16 -5.80
N ARG A 188 9.30 7.83 -5.16
CA ARG A 188 10.53 7.33 -5.80
C ARG A 188 10.26 6.08 -6.64
N ASP A 189 9.53 5.13 -6.09
CA ASP A 189 9.23 3.87 -6.78
C ASP A 189 8.27 4.08 -7.95
N LEU A 190 7.28 4.98 -7.82
CA LEU A 190 6.41 5.39 -8.92
C LEU A 190 7.22 6.00 -10.07
N ILE A 191 8.12 6.96 -9.75
CA ILE A 191 9.01 7.58 -10.73
C ILE A 191 9.90 6.53 -11.39
N ALA A 192 10.53 5.65 -10.63
CA ALA A 192 11.40 4.60 -11.16
C ALA A 192 10.65 3.70 -12.17
N ARG A 193 9.40 3.35 -11.86
CA ARG A 193 8.54 2.54 -12.74
C ARG A 193 8.19 3.27 -14.03
N LEU A 194 7.73 4.52 -13.95
CA LEU A 194 7.33 5.32 -15.10
C LEU A 194 8.52 5.72 -15.99
N MET A 195 9.68 5.92 -15.39
CA MET A 195 10.89 6.32 -16.11
C MET A 195 11.66 5.15 -16.73
N ARG A 196 11.29 3.92 -16.44
CA ARG A 196 11.95 2.72 -16.96
C ARG A 196 12.15 2.72 -18.49
N PRO A 197 11.18 3.15 -19.34
CA PRO A 197 11.37 3.21 -20.80
C PRO A 197 12.43 4.21 -21.26
N TYR A 198 12.78 5.19 -20.41
CA TYR A 198 13.72 6.26 -20.71
C TYR A 198 15.13 6.01 -20.15
N GLN A 199 15.32 4.93 -19.39
CA GLN A 199 16.64 4.53 -18.90
C GLN A 199 17.49 3.91 -20.00
N SER A 200 18.80 3.86 -19.80
CA SER A 200 19.78 3.21 -20.69
C SER A 200 20.58 2.19 -19.90
N ASP A 201 20.99 1.10 -20.55
CA ASP A 201 21.87 0.11 -19.94
C ASP A 201 23.28 0.64 -19.69
N ALA A 202 23.67 1.70 -20.42
CA ALA A 202 25.03 2.26 -20.36
C ALA A 202 25.22 3.27 -19.20
N PHE A 203 24.16 4.01 -18.84
CA PHE A 203 24.20 4.99 -17.74
C PHE A 203 22.78 5.42 -17.28
N VAL A 204 22.71 5.95 -16.05
CA VAL A 204 21.45 6.44 -15.47
C VAL A 204 21.05 7.75 -16.15
N ARG A 205 19.97 7.71 -16.92
CA ARG A 205 19.44 8.89 -17.65
C ARG A 205 18.43 9.68 -16.85
N VAL A 206 17.73 9.02 -15.93
CA VAL A 206 16.75 9.66 -15.04
C VAL A 206 17.10 9.27 -13.62
N GLU A 207 17.39 10.24 -12.79
CA GLU A 207 17.84 10.07 -11.41
C GLU A 207 16.88 10.80 -10.47
N PHE A 208 16.50 10.15 -9.34
CA PHE A 208 15.74 10.78 -8.25
C PHE A 208 16.62 10.91 -7.00
N THR A 209 16.69 12.13 -6.46
CA THR A 209 17.50 12.49 -5.29
C THR A 209 16.65 13.19 -4.23
N GLY A 210 17.19 13.32 -3.01
CA GLY A 210 16.51 13.99 -1.91
C GLY A 210 15.49 13.12 -1.18
N ASP A 211 14.51 13.78 -0.56
CA ASP A 211 13.51 13.16 0.29
C ASP A 211 12.48 12.40 -0.55
N ASP A 212 12.11 11.22 -0.09
CA ASP A 212 11.01 10.46 -0.67
C ASP A 212 9.68 10.84 0.01
N ALA A 213 8.58 10.55 -0.65
CA ALA A 213 7.24 10.80 -0.11
C ALA A 213 6.36 9.58 -0.26
N VAL A 214 5.54 9.32 0.75
CA VAL A 214 4.46 8.34 0.68
C VAL A 214 3.34 8.91 -0.17
N ILE A 215 2.83 8.12 -1.09
CA ILE A 215 1.72 8.49 -1.96
C ILE A 215 0.56 7.50 -1.87
N ASP A 216 -0.66 8.01 -1.99
CA ASP A 216 -1.85 7.18 -2.09
C ASP A 216 -2.38 7.08 -3.54
N GLU A 217 -3.45 6.31 -3.73
CA GLU A 217 -4.10 6.11 -5.03
C GLU A 217 -4.56 7.43 -5.66
N ALA A 218 -5.05 8.37 -4.86
CA ALA A 218 -5.56 9.65 -5.36
C ALA A 218 -4.43 10.54 -5.89
N ALA A 219 -3.23 10.43 -5.32
CA ALA A 219 -2.05 11.18 -5.75
C ALA A 219 -1.30 10.49 -6.91
N ALA A 220 -1.26 9.14 -6.93
CA ALA A 220 -0.50 8.39 -7.93
C ALA A 220 -0.92 8.71 -9.37
N THR A 221 -2.23 8.80 -9.63
CA THR A 221 -2.78 9.09 -10.97
C THR A 221 -2.33 10.45 -11.52
N PRO A 222 -2.54 11.60 -10.84
CA PRO A 222 -2.08 12.89 -11.35
C PRO A 222 -0.55 13.00 -11.41
N LEU A 223 0.20 12.37 -10.49
CA LEU A 223 1.66 12.31 -10.54
C LEU A 223 2.14 11.52 -11.75
N ALA A 224 1.49 10.40 -12.08
CA ALA A 224 1.85 9.63 -13.26
C ALA A 224 1.65 10.41 -14.56
N LEU A 225 0.54 11.14 -14.68
CA LEU A 225 0.30 12.01 -15.84
C LEU A 225 1.34 13.13 -15.92
N LEU A 226 1.65 13.80 -14.80
CA LEU A 226 2.70 14.80 -14.72
C LEU A 226 4.03 14.28 -15.26
N PHE A 227 4.51 13.17 -14.69
CA PHE A 227 5.81 12.61 -15.07
C PHE A 227 5.82 12.06 -16.49
N HIS A 228 4.71 11.46 -16.93
CA HIS A 228 4.58 10.99 -18.31
C HIS A 228 4.71 12.13 -19.32
N GLU A 229 4.01 13.25 -19.10
CA GLU A 229 4.07 14.43 -19.99
C GLU A 229 5.47 15.06 -19.97
N LEU A 230 6.09 15.21 -18.79
CA LEU A 230 7.45 15.74 -18.68
C LEU A 230 8.45 14.85 -19.39
N ALA A 231 8.41 13.52 -19.16
CA ALA A 231 9.32 12.57 -19.80
C ALA A 231 9.12 12.49 -21.31
N THR A 232 7.88 12.52 -21.80
CA THR A 232 7.57 12.51 -23.22
C THR A 232 8.08 13.80 -23.90
N ASN A 233 7.92 14.95 -23.25
CA ASN A 233 8.45 16.21 -23.74
C ASN A 233 9.99 16.21 -23.76
N ALA A 234 10.63 15.71 -22.70
CA ALA A 234 12.08 15.57 -22.65
C ALA A 234 12.61 14.63 -23.73
N ALA A 235 11.89 13.55 -24.05
CA ALA A 235 12.25 12.61 -25.11
C ALA A 235 12.02 13.16 -26.53
N LYS A 236 11.00 13.99 -26.73
CA LYS A 236 10.70 14.58 -28.06
C LYS A 236 11.55 15.82 -28.35
N TYR A 237 11.74 16.67 -27.34
CA TYR A 237 12.24 18.03 -27.54
C TYR A 237 13.38 18.42 -26.59
N GLY A 238 13.54 17.71 -25.46
CA GLY A 238 14.45 18.05 -24.39
C GLY A 238 15.63 17.12 -24.22
N ALA A 239 16.14 17.01 -23.01
CA ALA A 239 17.38 16.29 -22.68
C ALA A 239 17.35 14.82 -23.09
N LEU A 240 16.22 14.14 -22.96
CA LEU A 240 16.13 12.72 -23.32
C LEU A 240 16.08 12.45 -24.82
N SER A 241 16.02 13.49 -25.69
CA SER A 241 16.10 13.35 -27.15
C SER A 241 17.51 13.09 -27.66
N VAL A 242 18.54 13.36 -26.86
CA VAL A 242 19.95 13.16 -27.19
C VAL A 242 20.59 12.08 -26.30
N ALA A 243 21.60 11.40 -26.80
CA ALA A 243 22.21 10.25 -26.14
C ALA A 243 22.83 10.57 -24.77
N THR A 244 23.42 11.77 -24.62
CA THR A 244 24.13 12.21 -23.40
C THR A 244 23.25 12.98 -22.41
N GLY A 245 22.05 13.34 -22.82
CA GLY A 245 21.14 14.10 -21.98
C GLY A 245 20.52 13.29 -20.84
N LYS A 246 20.28 13.94 -19.75
CA LYS A 246 19.72 13.36 -18.53
C LYS A 246 18.68 14.26 -17.85
N VAL A 247 17.87 13.66 -17.01
CA VAL A 247 16.89 14.30 -16.14
C VAL A 247 17.26 14.04 -14.69
N VAL A 248 17.28 15.07 -13.89
CA VAL A 248 17.44 14.96 -12.42
C VAL A 248 16.16 15.43 -11.75
N LEU A 249 15.56 14.55 -10.96
CA LEU A 249 14.47 14.87 -10.06
C LEU A 249 15.02 15.06 -8.66
N HIS A 250 14.54 16.10 -7.97
CA HIS A 250 14.90 16.33 -6.58
C HIS A 250 13.65 16.58 -5.76
N GLY A 251 13.47 15.79 -4.69
CA GLY A 251 12.38 15.93 -3.74
C GLY A 251 12.86 16.54 -2.43
N ARG A 252 12.08 17.42 -1.82
CA ARG A 252 12.34 17.96 -0.49
C ARG A 252 11.04 18.22 0.26
N GLN A 253 10.92 17.69 1.46
CA GLN A 253 9.84 18.02 2.38
C GLN A 253 10.28 19.14 3.31
N ASP A 254 9.43 20.16 3.50
CA ASP A 254 9.71 21.24 4.42
C ASP A 254 9.01 21.07 5.79
N GLU A 255 9.31 21.97 6.73
CA GLU A 255 8.73 21.96 8.08
C GLU A 255 7.23 22.33 8.11
N GLN A 256 6.70 22.95 7.04
CA GLN A 256 5.29 23.29 6.86
C GLN A 256 4.48 22.15 6.21
N ASN A 257 5.05 20.94 6.11
CA ASN A 257 4.44 19.80 5.46
C ASN A 257 4.12 20.03 3.97
N ARG A 258 4.94 20.82 3.28
CA ARG A 258 4.90 20.96 1.82
C ARG A 258 5.97 20.08 1.20
N TYR A 259 5.69 19.57 0.02
CA TYR A 259 6.63 18.76 -0.75
C TYR A 259 7.02 19.50 -2.03
N HIS A 260 8.27 19.87 -2.12
CA HIS A 260 8.87 20.56 -3.24
C HIS A 260 9.54 19.53 -4.16
N LEU A 261 9.11 19.49 -5.41
CA LEU A 261 9.66 18.60 -6.43
C LEU A 261 10.23 19.45 -7.57
N THR A 262 11.49 19.22 -7.89
CA THR A 262 12.17 19.83 -9.02
C THR A 262 12.45 18.77 -10.08
N TRP A 263 12.03 19.02 -11.30
CA TRP A 263 12.44 18.30 -12.52
C TRP A 263 13.43 19.16 -13.25
N LYS A 264 14.65 18.69 -13.51
CA LYS A 264 15.68 19.44 -14.23
C LYS A 264 16.23 18.60 -15.38
N GLU A 265 16.15 19.16 -16.60
CA GLU A 265 16.77 18.64 -17.79
C GLU A 265 18.18 19.17 -17.93
N VAL A 266 19.14 18.32 -18.31
CA VAL A 266 20.57 18.66 -18.44
C VAL A 266 21.15 18.03 -19.69
N GLY A 267 21.88 18.83 -20.46
CA GLY A 267 22.60 18.37 -21.66
C GLY A 267 21.69 18.12 -22.87
N GLY A 268 20.52 18.68 -22.86
CA GLY A 268 19.58 18.67 -24.00
C GLY A 268 19.93 19.69 -25.07
N PRO A 269 19.19 19.67 -26.21
CA PRO A 269 19.32 20.74 -27.21
C PRO A 269 18.85 22.07 -26.66
N VAL A 270 19.45 23.16 -27.13
CA VAL A 270 18.97 24.52 -26.82
C VAL A 270 17.58 24.67 -27.43
N THR A 271 16.56 24.67 -26.58
CA THR A 271 15.18 24.84 -27.04
C THR A 271 14.90 26.33 -27.27
N PRO A 272 14.35 26.71 -28.43
CA PRO A 272 13.86 28.07 -28.62
C PRO A 272 12.77 28.35 -27.57
N ASP A 273 12.67 29.58 -27.11
CA ASP A 273 11.66 30.11 -26.19
C ASP A 273 10.22 30.03 -26.81
N SER A 274 9.82 28.82 -27.25
CA SER A 274 8.52 28.60 -27.86
C SER A 274 7.48 28.25 -26.78
N ARG A 275 6.82 29.29 -26.26
CA ARG A 275 5.70 29.22 -25.30
C ARG A 275 4.42 28.65 -25.90
N VAL A 276 4.47 27.66 -26.78
CA VAL A 276 3.25 27.01 -27.29
C VAL A 276 2.72 26.09 -26.22
N SER A 277 1.72 26.58 -25.47
CA SER A 277 0.94 25.72 -24.57
C SER A 277 0.18 24.68 -25.39
N GLY A 278 0.70 23.45 -25.44
CA GLY A 278 0.05 22.32 -26.07
C GLY A 278 -0.90 21.58 -25.11
N PHE A 279 -1.52 20.53 -25.60
CA PHE A 279 -2.41 19.69 -24.80
C PHE A 279 -1.70 19.11 -23.56
N GLY A 280 -0.45 18.66 -23.69
CA GLY A 280 0.34 18.13 -22.56
C GLY A 280 0.56 19.15 -21.45
N SER A 281 0.77 20.43 -21.77
CA SER A 281 0.88 21.50 -20.77
C SER A 281 -0.38 21.65 -19.94
N ARG A 282 -1.56 21.55 -20.58
CA ARG A 282 -2.85 21.58 -19.86
C ARG A 282 -3.06 20.38 -18.97
N VAL A 283 -2.61 19.18 -19.39
CA VAL A 283 -2.66 17.96 -18.56
C VAL A 283 -1.80 18.14 -17.32
N ILE A 284 -0.59 18.68 -17.43
CA ILE A 284 0.29 18.97 -16.31
C ILE A 284 -0.38 19.97 -15.34
N GLU A 285 -0.93 21.06 -15.85
CA GLU A 285 -1.62 22.07 -15.03
C GLU A 285 -2.84 21.48 -14.30
N LEU A 286 -3.67 20.70 -15.00
CA LEU A 286 -4.82 20.04 -14.40
C LEU A 286 -4.39 19.04 -13.30
N SER A 287 -3.31 18.29 -13.53
CA SER A 287 -2.79 17.33 -12.56
C SER A 287 -2.27 18.04 -11.30
N VAL A 288 -1.44 19.06 -11.46
CA VAL A 288 -0.81 19.75 -10.33
C VAL A 288 -1.80 20.67 -9.63
N GLN A 289 -2.39 21.64 -10.35
CA GLN A 289 -3.25 22.67 -9.74
C GLN A 289 -4.65 22.13 -9.43
N GLY A 290 -5.24 21.37 -10.38
CA GLY A 290 -6.60 20.86 -10.24
C GLY A 290 -6.72 19.70 -9.26
N GLN A 291 -5.86 18.68 -9.39
CA GLN A 291 -5.99 17.45 -8.64
C GLN A 291 -5.10 17.40 -7.39
N LEU A 292 -3.84 17.84 -7.48
CA LEU A 292 -2.92 17.85 -6.35
C LEU A 292 -2.96 19.15 -5.53
N ARG A 293 -3.69 20.18 -5.98
CA ARG A 293 -3.82 21.50 -5.33
C ARG A 293 -2.46 22.16 -5.09
N GLY A 294 -1.53 21.91 -5.99
CA GLY A 294 -0.18 22.43 -5.94
C GLY A 294 0.02 23.62 -6.87
N GLU A 295 1.22 24.14 -6.84
CA GLU A 295 1.70 25.18 -7.72
C GLU A 295 2.74 24.62 -8.68
N LEU A 296 2.81 25.19 -9.88
CA LEU A 296 3.72 24.76 -10.94
C LEU A 296 4.39 25.98 -11.57
N GLU A 297 5.71 25.97 -11.62
CA GLU A 297 6.51 26.95 -12.34
C GLU A 297 7.41 26.24 -13.36
N ARG A 298 7.58 26.86 -14.54
CA ARG A 298 8.48 26.38 -15.61
C ARG A 298 9.50 27.46 -15.91
N VAL A 299 10.77 27.09 -15.79
CA VAL A 299 11.90 27.98 -16.04
C VAL A 299 12.79 27.34 -17.12
N TRP A 300 13.11 28.14 -18.14
CA TRP A 300 14.02 27.73 -19.20
C TRP A 300 15.41 28.24 -18.85
N ASP A 301 16.22 27.35 -18.27
CA ASP A 301 17.63 27.62 -17.97
C ASP A 301 18.49 27.41 -19.22
N ALA A 302 19.73 27.90 -19.19
CA ALA A 302 20.67 27.70 -20.30
C ALA A 302 20.96 26.21 -20.58
N ASP A 303 20.84 25.35 -19.56
CA ASP A 303 21.11 23.92 -19.61
C ASP A 303 19.90 23.07 -20.00
N GLY A 304 18.68 23.63 -20.03
CA GLY A 304 17.44 22.93 -20.32
C GLY A 304 16.24 23.40 -19.51
N LEU A 305 15.14 22.67 -19.61
CA LEU A 305 13.90 22.95 -18.86
C LEU A 305 14.06 22.56 -17.40
N ARG A 306 13.65 23.48 -16.51
CA ARG A 306 13.42 23.24 -15.09
C ARG A 306 11.96 23.44 -14.76
N VAL A 307 11.36 22.45 -14.10
CA VAL A 307 9.97 22.52 -13.60
C VAL A 307 10.00 22.38 -12.09
N GLU A 308 9.42 23.36 -11.41
CA GLU A 308 9.25 23.34 -9.97
C GLU A 308 7.78 23.10 -9.65
N VAL A 309 7.54 22.14 -8.79
CA VAL A 309 6.21 21.74 -8.34
C VAL A 309 6.19 21.79 -6.82
N ASP A 310 5.25 22.54 -6.28
CA ASP A 310 5.06 22.70 -4.85
C ASP A 310 3.70 22.12 -4.45
N LEU A 311 3.72 21.06 -3.63
CA LEU A 311 2.53 20.29 -3.27
C LEU A 311 2.27 20.37 -1.76
N PRO A 312 1.01 20.57 -1.33
CA PRO A 312 0.64 20.33 0.05
C PRO A 312 0.89 18.83 0.39
N GLY A 313 1.58 18.51 1.49
CA GLY A 313 1.84 17.12 1.89
C GLY A 313 0.56 16.29 2.03
N ASP A 314 -0.53 16.92 2.47
CA ASP A 314 -1.86 16.30 2.54
C ASP A 314 -2.44 15.91 1.17
N SER A 315 -1.92 16.44 0.08
CA SER A 315 -2.36 16.04 -1.28
C SER A 315 -1.73 14.74 -1.75
N LEU A 316 -0.65 14.29 -1.10
CA LEU A 316 0.04 13.04 -1.41
C LEU A 316 -0.59 11.83 -0.69
N THR A 317 -1.24 12.05 0.47
CA THR A 317 -1.82 10.98 1.31
C THR A 317 -3.24 11.31 1.79
N ARG A 318 -4.15 11.65 0.88
CA ARG A 318 -5.54 12.05 1.19
C ARG A 318 -6.36 10.97 1.89
N SER A 319 -6.11 9.71 1.56
CA SER A 319 -6.87 8.57 2.10
C SER A 319 -6.60 8.31 3.58
N ALA A 320 -5.45 8.72 4.13
CA ALA A 320 -5.09 8.49 5.53
C ALA A 320 -5.94 9.31 6.52
N LYS A 321 -6.50 10.45 6.12
CA LYS A 321 -7.33 11.30 7.00
C LYS A 321 -8.78 10.84 7.15
N LEU A 322 -9.30 10.02 6.25
CA LEU A 322 -10.68 9.52 6.33
C LEU A 322 -10.83 8.33 7.29
N SER A 323 -9.74 7.64 7.65
CA SER A 323 -9.75 6.49 8.57
C SER A 323 -9.44 6.85 10.04
N GLY A 324 -9.07 8.09 10.34
CA GLY A 324 -8.73 8.57 11.70
C GLY A 324 -9.82 9.37 12.43
N ALA A 325 -11.00 9.51 11.84
CA ALA A 325 -12.12 10.28 12.42
C ALA A 325 -13.31 9.36 12.73
N HIS A 326 -13.09 8.38 13.63
CA HIS A 326 -14.17 7.66 14.33
C HIS A 326 -13.74 7.30 15.75
#